data_da2f4218ea4b1e104f61d68785eaf3f7
#
_entry.id   da2f4218ea4b1e104f61d68785eaf3f7
#
_cell.length_a   1.000
_cell.length_b   1.000
_cell.length_c   1.000
_cell.angle_alpha   90.00
_cell.angle_beta   90.00
_cell.angle_gamma   90.00
#
_symmetry.space_group_name_H-M   'P 1'
#
loop_
_entity.id
_entity.type
_entity.pdbx_description
1 polymer ?
#
loop_
_entity_poly.entity_id
_entity_poly.type
_entity_poly.pdbx_seq_one_letter_code
_entity_poly.pdbx_strand_id
1 'polypeptide(L)'
;AWKVLSESLLYSARRIPEIADDVVNIDNAIRWGFNWTLGPFETWDAIGLADAVARMRSEGKEIPENVEKMLADGNTSFYRRPGGTLEFYDFARGAYVPAPVSPDVIFLPALKERNKVVKENQGATLYDVGDGVLCLEFHTKMNAVDGDIVSMMNEGVALAEKEFAGMVIANHAENFCVGANLMLVFLEAQNKNFGNIETMVRDFQNACMRLRCSEKPVVAAPAGMALGGGAEICLGADRIRAAAETYMGLVEVGVGLLPAGGGTKEMVIRHLEGIPDGVTADPLPFLRKAFETIGMAKVATSAKEARELGFLRPWDRITIQRDFLIQEAKNTVLAMNREGYEMPRPRTGIALPGRSEFSTFAYALYAMRVAGHISEFDERVGRKIAFVMTGGEVPRGTKLSEQDLLDLEREAFLSLCGEEKTQARIQYMLMKGKPLRN
;
A
#
# COMPACT_ATOMS: atom_id res chain seq x y z
N ALA A 1 25.06 -10.40 16.51
CA ALA A 1 24.83 -9.28 15.57
C ALA A 1 25.98 -8.27 15.59
N TRP A 2 26.36 -7.66 16.76
CA TRP A 2 27.36 -6.60 16.86
C TRP A 2 28.71 -6.91 16.26
N LYS A 3 29.26 -8.12 16.53
CA LYS A 3 30.58 -8.52 16.00
C LYS A 3 30.63 -8.47 14.46
N VAL A 4 29.58 -8.93 13.79
CA VAL A 4 29.51 -8.88 12.31
C VAL A 4 29.29 -7.46 11.84
N LEU A 5 28.37 -6.73 12.47
CA LEU A 5 28.03 -5.36 12.08
C LEU A 5 29.27 -4.45 12.19
N SER A 6 29.96 -4.44 13.34
CA SER A 6 31.13 -3.58 13.55
C SER A 6 32.26 -3.84 12.56
N GLU A 7 32.49 -5.12 12.17
CA GLU A 7 33.46 -5.43 11.12
C GLU A 7 33.05 -4.88 9.75
N SER A 8 31.75 -5.02 9.40
CA SER A 8 31.23 -4.48 8.14
C SER A 8 31.38 -2.95 8.07
N LEU A 9 31.09 -2.23 9.18
CA LEU A 9 31.21 -0.78 9.24
C LEU A 9 32.67 -0.34 9.08
N LEU A 10 33.58 -0.96 9.81
CA LEU A 10 35.02 -0.69 9.72
C LEU A 10 35.58 -1.02 8.33
N TYR A 11 35.15 -2.15 7.77
CA TYR A 11 35.55 -2.55 6.41
C TYR A 11 35.12 -1.49 5.39
N SER A 12 33.84 -1.04 5.45
CA SER A 12 33.31 -0.03 4.54
C SER A 12 34.12 1.28 4.59
N ALA A 13 34.46 1.76 5.80
CA ALA A 13 35.26 2.97 5.95
C ALA A 13 36.70 2.84 5.42
N ARG A 14 37.32 1.65 5.53
CA ARG A 14 38.63 1.36 4.97
C ARG A 14 38.65 1.31 3.45
N ARG A 15 37.49 1.11 2.79
CA ARG A 15 37.38 1.04 1.33
C ARG A 15 37.32 2.40 0.66
N ILE A 16 37.26 3.49 1.42
CA ILE A 16 37.38 4.85 0.89
C ILE A 16 38.86 5.32 1.03
N PRO A 17 39.51 5.76 -0.07
CA PRO A 17 39.01 5.93 -1.43
C PRO A 17 39.31 4.76 -2.39
N GLU A 18 39.56 3.55 -1.89
CA GLU A 18 40.02 2.41 -2.72
C GLU A 18 39.02 1.94 -3.75
N ILE A 19 37.74 1.80 -3.35
CA ILE A 19 36.64 1.31 -4.22
C ILE A 19 35.55 2.33 -4.47
N ALA A 20 35.47 3.38 -3.67
CA ALA A 20 34.53 4.50 -3.82
C ALA A 20 35.14 5.76 -3.23
N ASP A 21 34.83 6.92 -3.82
CA ASP A 21 35.38 8.21 -3.38
C ASP A 21 34.68 8.75 -2.13
N ASP A 22 33.46 8.29 -1.84
CA ASP A 22 32.63 8.80 -0.77
C ASP A 22 31.74 7.75 -0.10
N VAL A 23 31.12 8.14 1.02
CA VAL A 23 30.22 7.29 1.81
C VAL A 23 28.90 6.99 1.09
N VAL A 24 28.41 7.94 0.25
CA VAL A 24 27.11 7.83 -0.45
C VAL A 24 27.13 6.70 -1.46
N ASN A 25 28.23 6.57 -2.21
CA ASN A 25 28.38 5.52 -3.21
C ASN A 25 28.40 4.11 -2.58
N ILE A 26 29.05 3.96 -1.43
CA ILE A 26 29.07 2.67 -0.70
C ILE A 26 27.69 2.34 -0.15
N ASP A 27 27.02 3.32 0.49
CA ASP A 27 25.66 3.11 1.03
C ASP A 27 24.67 2.74 -0.08
N ASN A 28 24.70 3.47 -1.19
CA ASN A 28 23.84 3.17 -2.34
C ASN A 28 24.13 1.81 -2.95
N ALA A 29 25.40 1.40 -3.04
CA ALA A 29 25.74 0.07 -3.57
C ALA A 29 25.14 -1.07 -2.72
N ILE A 30 25.15 -0.92 -1.39
CA ILE A 30 24.54 -1.90 -0.49
C ILE A 30 22.99 -1.83 -0.54
N ARG A 31 22.44 -0.63 -0.51
CA ARG A 31 20.98 -0.45 -0.60
C ARG A 31 20.41 -1.01 -1.91
N TRP A 32 21.03 -0.69 -3.03
CA TRP A 32 20.54 -1.12 -4.34
C TRP A 32 20.92 -2.56 -4.69
N GLY A 33 22.09 -3.02 -4.26
CA GLY A 33 22.58 -4.36 -4.59
C GLY A 33 21.97 -5.46 -3.72
N PHE A 34 21.66 -5.16 -2.47
CA PHE A 34 21.12 -6.11 -1.50
C PHE A 34 19.74 -5.77 -0.96
N ASN A 35 19.12 -4.70 -1.48
CA ASN A 35 17.83 -4.19 -1.02
C ASN A 35 17.79 -3.91 0.51
N TRP A 36 18.88 -3.41 1.05
CA TRP A 36 18.94 -3.00 2.45
C TRP A 36 18.29 -1.62 2.64
N THR A 37 17.62 -1.44 3.77
CA THR A 37 16.99 -0.16 4.12
C THR A 37 18.02 0.95 4.35
N LEU A 38 19.16 0.61 4.98
CA LEU A 38 20.27 1.51 5.27
C LEU A 38 21.56 0.92 4.73
N GLY A 39 22.42 1.78 4.20
CA GLY A 39 23.80 1.43 3.94
C GLY A 39 24.65 1.40 5.21
N PRO A 40 25.95 1.04 5.10
CA PRO A 40 26.86 0.94 6.25
C PRO A 40 27.00 2.25 7.04
N PHE A 41 27.18 3.38 6.38
CA PHE A 41 27.39 4.68 7.04
C PHE A 41 26.06 5.24 7.58
N GLU A 42 24.94 5.07 6.86
CA GLU A 42 23.61 5.38 7.40
C GLU A 42 23.30 4.53 8.64
N THR A 43 23.68 3.24 8.64
CA THR A 43 23.54 2.35 9.80
C THR A 43 24.43 2.83 10.96
N TRP A 44 25.65 3.27 10.68
CA TRP A 44 26.55 3.76 11.71
C TRP A 44 26.01 5.03 12.37
N ASP A 45 25.47 5.97 11.59
CA ASP A 45 24.78 7.15 12.12
C ASP A 45 23.56 6.77 12.97
N ALA A 46 22.76 5.79 12.53
CA ALA A 46 21.56 5.34 13.25
C ALA A 46 21.87 4.72 14.61
N ILE A 47 23.00 4.04 14.77
CA ILE A 47 23.44 3.48 16.08
C ILE A 47 24.26 4.47 16.92
N GLY A 48 24.62 5.63 16.37
CA GLY A 48 25.47 6.64 16.99
C GLY A 48 26.96 6.39 16.74
N LEU A 49 27.55 7.22 15.85
CA LEU A 49 28.95 7.07 15.44
C LEU A 49 29.94 7.09 16.62
N ALA A 50 29.83 8.09 17.50
CA ALA A 50 30.77 8.26 18.62
C ALA A 50 30.70 7.08 19.61
N ASP A 51 29.50 6.65 19.99
CA ASP A 51 29.30 5.54 20.92
C ASP A 51 29.77 4.22 20.34
N ALA A 52 29.48 3.99 19.05
CA ALA A 52 29.92 2.80 18.33
C ALA A 52 31.46 2.73 18.26
N VAL A 53 32.13 3.84 17.96
CA VAL A 53 33.61 3.94 17.93
C VAL A 53 34.19 3.70 19.31
N ALA A 54 33.65 4.33 20.37
CA ALA A 54 34.10 4.11 21.74
C ALA A 54 34.02 2.61 22.13
N ARG A 55 32.94 1.96 21.79
CA ARG A 55 32.78 0.52 22.01
C ARG A 55 33.78 -0.31 21.19
N MET A 56 33.96 -0.02 19.91
CA MET A 56 34.93 -0.72 19.06
C MET A 56 36.35 -0.62 19.61
N ARG A 57 36.74 0.56 20.11
CA ARG A 57 38.03 0.77 20.77
C ARG A 57 38.17 -0.08 22.05
N SER A 58 37.11 -0.13 22.88
CA SER A 58 37.12 -0.97 24.08
C SER A 58 37.23 -2.48 23.79
N GLU A 59 36.78 -2.90 22.61
CA GLU A 59 36.91 -4.24 22.09
C GLU A 59 38.26 -4.50 21.36
N GLY A 60 39.19 -3.53 21.36
CA GLY A 60 40.52 -3.64 20.75
C GLY A 60 40.51 -3.56 19.21
N LYS A 61 39.46 -2.98 18.61
CA LYS A 61 39.39 -2.79 17.16
C LYS A 61 40.08 -1.51 16.74
N GLU A 62 40.80 -1.58 15.63
CA GLU A 62 41.45 -0.44 15.00
C GLU A 62 40.41 0.37 14.19
N ILE A 63 40.29 1.67 14.52
CA ILE A 63 39.42 2.59 13.83
C ILE A 63 40.12 3.19 12.61
N PRO A 64 39.47 3.25 11.43
CA PRO A 64 40.07 3.84 10.23
C PRO A 64 40.44 5.31 10.46
N GLU A 65 41.59 5.74 9.93
CA GLU A 65 42.14 7.08 10.12
C GLU A 65 41.17 8.20 9.67
N ASN A 66 40.45 7.97 8.56
CA ASN A 66 39.46 8.91 8.06
C ASN A 66 38.30 9.15 9.06
N VAL A 67 37.86 8.12 9.78
CA VAL A 67 36.83 8.22 10.83
C VAL A 67 37.40 8.89 12.08
N GLU A 68 38.64 8.56 12.47
CA GLU A 68 39.34 9.20 13.60
C GLU A 68 39.46 10.70 13.40
N LYS A 69 39.92 11.13 12.21
CA LYS A 69 40.04 12.53 11.85
C LYS A 69 38.70 13.26 11.88
N MET A 70 37.66 12.67 11.30
CA MET A 70 36.29 13.21 11.30
C MET A 70 35.80 13.49 12.74
N LEU A 71 35.99 12.54 13.66
CA LEU A 71 35.59 12.68 15.06
C LEU A 71 36.47 13.73 15.80
N ALA A 72 37.77 13.78 15.51
CA ALA A 72 38.68 14.78 16.10
C ALA A 72 38.29 16.20 15.67
N ASP A 73 37.77 16.39 14.47
CA ASP A 73 37.26 17.66 13.95
C ASP A 73 35.85 18.00 14.49
N GLY A 74 35.31 17.20 15.43
CA GLY A 74 34.04 17.42 16.10
C GLY A 74 32.82 16.97 15.32
N ASN A 75 32.99 16.22 14.23
CA ASN A 75 31.89 15.74 13.41
C ASN A 75 31.47 14.33 13.89
N THR A 76 30.19 14.16 14.23
CA THR A 76 29.65 12.95 14.87
C THR A 76 28.64 12.18 14.04
N SER A 77 28.44 12.55 12.76
CA SER A 77 27.60 11.84 11.82
C SER A 77 28.13 11.93 10.39
N PHE A 78 27.94 10.91 9.58
CA PHE A 78 28.33 10.93 8.16
C PHE A 78 27.37 11.75 7.32
N TYR A 79 26.09 11.83 7.73
CA TYR A 79 25.05 12.58 7.05
C TYR A 79 24.41 13.61 7.94
N ARG A 80 23.96 14.73 7.33
CA ARG A 80 23.13 15.75 7.98
C ARG A 80 22.18 16.40 6.99
N ARG A 81 21.13 17.10 7.48
CA ARG A 81 20.11 17.73 6.63
C ARG A 81 19.84 19.18 7.03
N PRO A 82 20.77 20.10 6.86
CA PRO A 82 20.51 21.51 7.13
C PRO A 82 19.49 22.06 6.11
N GLY A 83 18.35 22.58 6.60
CA GLY A 83 17.29 23.14 5.75
C GLY A 83 16.74 22.18 4.69
N GLY A 84 16.67 20.87 5.00
CA GLY A 84 16.15 19.84 4.11
C GLY A 84 17.09 19.40 2.98
N THR A 85 18.30 19.91 2.93
CA THR A 85 19.32 19.48 1.95
C THR A 85 20.16 18.36 2.56
N LEU A 86 20.23 17.20 1.90
CA LEU A 86 21.10 16.12 2.33
C LEU A 86 22.55 16.50 2.07
N GLU A 87 23.39 16.49 3.12
CA GLU A 87 24.84 16.63 3.05
C GLU A 87 25.50 15.37 3.61
N PHE A 88 26.66 15.02 3.08
CA PHE A 88 27.51 13.97 3.61
C PHE A 88 28.91 14.48 3.92
N TYR A 89 29.59 13.86 4.87
CA TYR A 89 30.98 14.19 5.20
C TYR A 89 31.91 13.61 4.15
N ASP A 90 32.56 14.50 3.38
CA ASP A 90 33.56 14.16 2.39
C ASP A 90 34.93 14.06 3.09
N PHE A 91 35.46 12.83 3.18
CA PHE A 91 36.76 12.58 3.85
C PHE A 91 37.91 13.26 3.17
N ALA A 92 37.88 13.44 1.85
CA ALA A 92 38.96 14.11 1.11
C ALA A 92 39.00 15.62 1.40
N ARG A 93 37.83 16.25 1.57
CA ARG A 93 37.67 17.66 1.85
C ARG A 93 37.72 18.00 3.36
N GLY A 94 37.46 17.02 4.20
CA GLY A 94 37.32 17.23 5.64
C GLY A 94 36.10 18.09 6.01
N ALA A 95 35.04 18.08 5.21
CA ALA A 95 33.89 18.94 5.38
C ALA A 95 32.61 18.28 4.81
N TYR A 96 31.44 18.77 5.28
CA TYR A 96 30.17 18.37 4.69
C TYR A 96 29.97 19.04 3.33
N VAL A 97 29.54 18.23 2.38
CA VAL A 97 29.18 18.67 1.02
C VAL A 97 27.78 18.18 0.66
N PRO A 98 27.04 18.88 -0.21
CA PRO A 98 25.75 18.41 -0.68
C PRO A 98 25.86 17.02 -1.31
N ALA A 99 25.01 16.10 -0.87
CA ALA A 99 24.92 14.78 -1.50
C ALA A 99 24.35 14.92 -2.92
N PRO A 100 24.84 14.13 -3.89
CA PRO A 100 24.25 14.10 -5.22
C PRO A 100 22.82 13.55 -5.08
N VAL A 101 21.85 14.43 -5.22
CA VAL A 101 20.42 14.05 -5.23
C VAL A 101 20.00 13.93 -6.68
N SER A 102 19.50 12.75 -7.06
CA SER A 102 18.86 12.60 -8.36
C SER A 102 17.62 13.50 -8.42
N PRO A 103 17.42 14.29 -9.47
CA PRO A 103 16.20 15.06 -9.66
C PRO A 103 14.96 14.15 -9.79
N ASP A 104 15.17 12.85 -10.05
CA ASP A 104 14.13 11.84 -10.18
C ASP A 104 13.73 11.20 -8.84
N VAL A 105 14.25 11.70 -7.70
CA VAL A 105 13.90 11.24 -6.36
C VAL A 105 13.14 12.32 -5.60
N ILE A 106 11.88 12.03 -5.24
CA ILE A 106 11.10 12.86 -4.33
C ILE A 106 11.19 12.27 -2.93
N PHE A 107 11.69 13.05 -1.97
CA PHE A 107 11.79 12.67 -0.57
C PHE A 107 10.84 13.53 0.28
N LEU A 108 9.68 12.96 0.67
CA LEU A 108 8.59 13.68 1.34
C LEU A 108 9.02 14.38 2.64
N PRO A 109 9.87 13.78 3.52
CA PRO A 109 10.34 14.48 4.71
C PRO A 109 11.06 15.80 4.41
N ALA A 110 11.87 15.86 3.34
CA ALA A 110 12.54 17.11 2.95
C ALA A 110 11.54 18.16 2.43
N LEU A 111 10.40 17.75 1.88
CA LEU A 111 9.35 18.68 1.47
C LEU A 111 8.65 19.32 2.67
N LYS A 112 8.49 18.59 3.78
CA LYS A 112 7.99 19.14 5.04
C LYS A 112 8.90 20.26 5.57
N GLU A 113 10.21 20.03 5.57
CA GLU A 113 11.21 21.04 5.97
C GLU A 113 11.25 22.27 5.03
N ARG A 114 10.86 22.10 3.76
CA ARG A 114 10.77 23.17 2.75
C ARG A 114 9.42 23.85 2.69
N ASN A 115 8.53 23.66 3.67
CA ASN A 115 7.19 24.23 3.74
C ASN A 115 6.32 23.90 2.52
N LYS A 116 6.44 22.67 2.01
CA LYS A 116 5.63 22.13 0.90
C LYS A 116 4.42 21.33 1.36
N VAL A 117 4.09 21.36 2.65
CA VAL A 117 2.86 20.81 3.20
C VAL A 117 1.70 21.71 2.79
N VAL A 118 0.71 21.14 2.11
CA VAL A 118 -0.54 21.83 1.72
C VAL A 118 -1.58 21.69 2.83
N LYS A 119 -1.71 20.47 3.38
CA LYS A 119 -2.61 20.17 4.49
C LYS A 119 -2.13 18.94 5.25
N GLU A 120 -2.38 18.87 6.55
CA GLU A 120 -2.11 17.68 7.36
C GLU A 120 -3.18 17.48 8.44
N ASN A 121 -3.40 16.23 8.84
CA ASN A 121 -4.13 15.83 10.04
C ASN A 121 -3.31 14.76 10.80
N GLN A 122 -3.91 14.08 11.79
CA GLN A 122 -3.18 13.09 12.57
C GLN A 122 -2.82 11.81 11.79
N GLY A 123 -3.55 11.50 10.72
CA GLY A 123 -3.39 10.26 9.94
C GLY A 123 -2.72 10.42 8.58
N ALA A 124 -2.70 11.64 8.01
CA ALA A 124 -2.20 11.84 6.65
C ALA A 124 -1.73 13.27 6.38
N THR A 125 -0.86 13.43 5.38
CA THR A 125 -0.33 14.72 4.92
C THR A 125 -0.43 14.85 3.40
N LEU A 126 -0.84 16.02 2.93
CA LEU A 126 -0.84 16.42 1.53
C LEU A 126 0.35 17.33 1.24
N TYR A 127 1.19 16.94 0.28
CA TYR A 127 2.37 17.68 -0.16
C TYR A 127 2.22 18.21 -1.58
N ASP A 128 2.70 19.43 -1.84
CA ASP A 128 3.00 19.88 -3.20
C ASP A 128 4.34 19.28 -3.65
N VAL A 129 4.30 18.28 -4.54
CA VAL A 129 5.49 17.63 -5.07
C VAL A 129 6.03 18.28 -6.35
N GLY A 130 5.53 19.49 -6.65
CA GLY A 130 5.92 20.29 -7.81
C GLY A 130 5.15 19.91 -9.09
N ASP A 131 5.29 20.74 -10.13
CA ASP A 131 4.62 20.62 -11.42
C ASP A 131 3.08 20.53 -11.32
N GLY A 132 2.51 21.08 -10.25
CA GLY A 132 1.08 21.05 -9.99
C GLY A 132 0.56 19.68 -9.58
N VAL A 133 1.36 18.79 -9.02
CA VAL A 133 0.93 17.48 -8.55
C VAL A 133 0.92 17.45 -7.02
N LEU A 134 -0.19 16.94 -6.47
CA LEU A 134 -0.39 16.72 -5.04
C LEU A 134 0.06 15.29 -4.67
N CYS A 135 0.67 15.12 -3.50
CA CYS A 135 0.97 13.78 -2.97
C CYS A 135 0.31 13.60 -1.61
N LEU A 136 -0.49 12.56 -1.47
CA LEU A 136 -1.11 12.13 -0.22
C LEU A 136 -0.26 11.03 0.41
N GLU A 137 0.28 11.30 1.61
CA GLU A 137 1.03 10.34 2.44
C GLU A 137 0.22 9.96 3.67
N PHE A 138 0.15 8.67 3.98
CA PHE A 138 -0.42 8.14 5.22
C PHE A 138 0.67 7.97 6.27
N HIS A 139 0.35 8.24 7.55
CA HIS A 139 1.27 8.06 8.67
C HIS A 139 0.61 7.57 9.96
N THR A 140 -0.55 6.91 9.85
CA THR A 140 -1.11 6.14 10.97
C THR A 140 -0.23 4.93 11.28
N LYS A 141 -0.46 4.28 12.43
CA LYS A 141 0.26 3.04 12.75
C LYS A 141 0.00 1.98 11.66
N MET A 142 1.08 1.50 11.01
CA MET A 142 1.03 0.58 9.87
C MET A 142 0.25 1.14 8.66
N ASN A 143 0.04 2.45 8.62
CA ASN A 143 -0.80 3.13 7.63
C ASN A 143 -2.21 2.55 7.51
N ALA A 144 -2.76 2.03 8.64
CA ALA A 144 -4.10 1.48 8.68
C ALA A 144 -5.15 2.59 8.47
N VAL A 145 -6.13 2.30 7.62
CA VAL A 145 -7.19 3.25 7.25
C VAL A 145 -8.09 3.53 8.45
N ASP A 146 -8.25 4.81 8.73
CA ASP A 146 -9.16 5.37 9.73
C ASP A 146 -9.89 6.61 9.17
N GLY A 147 -10.66 7.30 10.01
CA GLY A 147 -11.40 8.50 9.63
C GLY A 147 -10.52 9.65 9.14
N ASP A 148 -9.31 9.80 9.68
CA ASP A 148 -8.37 10.85 9.28
C ASP A 148 -7.87 10.63 7.85
N ILE A 149 -7.51 9.37 7.51
CA ILE A 149 -7.11 9.00 6.15
C ILE A 149 -8.27 9.21 5.17
N VAL A 150 -9.49 8.74 5.52
CA VAL A 150 -10.69 8.89 4.67
C VAL A 150 -11.02 10.37 4.43
N SER A 151 -10.94 11.21 5.47
CA SER A 151 -11.10 12.66 5.35
C SER A 151 -10.07 13.25 4.39
N MET A 152 -8.79 12.90 4.56
CA MET A 152 -7.71 13.44 3.75
C MET A 152 -7.73 12.94 2.29
N MET A 153 -8.24 11.73 2.02
CA MET A 153 -8.51 11.26 0.65
C MET A 153 -9.52 12.18 -0.06
N ASN A 154 -10.64 12.48 0.61
CA ASN A 154 -11.68 13.36 0.06
C ASN A 154 -11.18 14.80 -0.16
N GLU A 155 -10.44 15.32 0.81
CA GLU A 155 -9.86 16.66 0.72
C GLU A 155 -8.77 16.76 -0.35
N GLY A 156 -7.94 15.72 -0.49
CA GLY A 156 -6.92 15.64 -1.53
C GLY A 156 -7.52 15.68 -2.92
N VAL A 157 -8.62 14.92 -3.16
CA VAL A 157 -9.33 14.98 -4.44
C VAL A 157 -9.91 16.37 -4.67
N ALA A 158 -10.58 16.98 -3.67
CA ALA A 158 -11.17 18.32 -3.81
C ALA A 158 -10.12 19.40 -4.12
N LEU A 159 -8.94 19.31 -3.50
CA LEU A 159 -7.82 20.21 -3.78
C LEU A 159 -7.23 19.94 -5.18
N ALA A 160 -7.08 18.66 -5.55
CA ALA A 160 -6.57 18.30 -6.88
C ALA A 160 -7.47 18.85 -7.99
N GLU A 161 -8.78 18.69 -7.86
CA GLU A 161 -9.77 19.21 -8.82
C GLU A 161 -9.69 20.73 -8.98
N LYS A 162 -9.43 21.47 -7.88
CA LYS A 162 -9.46 22.93 -7.85
C LYS A 162 -8.13 23.57 -8.26
N GLU A 163 -7.00 23.06 -7.80
CA GLU A 163 -5.72 23.79 -7.79
C GLU A 163 -4.55 23.00 -8.39
N PHE A 164 -4.69 21.67 -8.61
CA PHE A 164 -3.59 20.83 -9.07
C PHE A 164 -3.93 20.11 -10.39
N ALA A 165 -2.93 19.54 -11.00
CA ALA A 165 -3.06 18.73 -12.19
C ALA A 165 -3.51 17.29 -11.90
N GLY A 166 -3.38 16.84 -10.66
CA GLY A 166 -3.79 15.53 -10.19
C GLY A 166 -3.10 15.15 -8.88
N MET A 167 -3.30 13.91 -8.46
CA MET A 167 -2.83 13.43 -7.16
C MET A 167 -2.11 12.08 -7.26
N VAL A 168 -1.05 11.94 -6.48
CA VAL A 168 -0.38 10.67 -6.19
C VAL A 168 -0.73 10.25 -4.76
N ILE A 169 -0.96 8.97 -4.51
CA ILE A 169 -1.06 8.40 -3.16
C ILE A 169 0.17 7.52 -2.95
N ALA A 170 1.08 7.94 -2.05
CA ALA A 170 2.36 7.26 -1.84
C ALA A 170 2.89 7.50 -0.43
N ASN A 171 3.74 6.58 0.06
CA ASN A 171 4.37 6.67 1.38
C ASN A 171 5.86 6.39 1.29
N HIS A 172 6.64 7.04 2.18
CA HIS A 172 8.01 6.62 2.46
C HIS A 172 8.12 5.54 3.54
N ALA A 173 7.00 5.19 4.20
CA ALA A 173 6.94 4.10 5.17
C ALA A 173 7.30 2.75 4.53
N GLU A 174 7.67 1.76 5.34
CA GLU A 174 7.96 0.40 4.89
C GLU A 174 6.81 -0.20 4.05
N ASN A 175 5.56 0.04 4.49
CA ASN A 175 4.36 -0.48 3.87
C ASN A 175 3.45 0.66 3.38
N PHE A 176 2.78 0.43 2.27
CA PHE A 176 1.80 1.36 1.74
C PHE A 176 0.60 1.52 2.69
N CYS A 177 -0.09 0.41 2.98
CA CYS A 177 -1.22 0.37 3.90
C CYS A 177 -1.61 -1.09 4.16
N VAL A 178 -1.78 -1.47 5.44
CA VAL A 178 -2.09 -2.85 5.81
C VAL A 178 -3.59 -3.12 6.01
N GLY A 179 -4.46 -2.22 5.56
CA GLY A 179 -5.91 -2.37 5.61
C GLY A 179 -6.59 -1.46 6.62
N ALA A 180 -7.85 -1.76 6.93
CA ALA A 180 -8.64 -0.99 7.88
C ALA A 180 -8.16 -1.16 9.33
N ASN A 181 -8.44 -0.17 10.17
CA ASN A 181 -8.19 -0.26 11.61
C ASN A 181 -9.15 -1.25 12.26
N LEU A 182 -8.72 -2.53 12.32
CA LEU A 182 -9.53 -3.64 12.86
C LEU A 182 -9.91 -3.43 14.34
N MET A 183 -9.14 -2.66 15.10
CA MET A 183 -9.49 -2.38 16.51
C MET A 183 -10.79 -1.57 16.60
N LEU A 184 -10.98 -0.58 15.74
CA LEU A 184 -12.21 0.22 15.70
C LEU A 184 -13.40 -0.66 15.30
N VAL A 185 -13.29 -1.46 14.26
CA VAL A 185 -14.34 -2.39 13.83
C VAL A 185 -14.70 -3.36 14.96
N PHE A 186 -13.70 -3.90 15.65
CA PHE A 186 -13.90 -4.83 16.76
C PHE A 186 -14.64 -4.18 17.93
N LEU A 187 -14.23 -2.99 18.37
CA LEU A 187 -14.87 -2.27 19.46
C LEU A 187 -16.33 -1.92 19.14
N GLU A 188 -16.60 -1.41 17.94
CA GLU A 188 -17.97 -1.11 17.53
C GLU A 188 -18.85 -2.36 17.43
N ALA A 189 -18.31 -3.48 16.94
CA ALA A 189 -19.02 -4.75 16.88
C ALA A 189 -19.31 -5.31 18.28
N GLN A 190 -18.35 -5.25 19.22
CA GLN A 190 -18.54 -5.66 20.62
C GLN A 190 -19.63 -4.82 21.33
N ASN A 191 -19.69 -3.54 21.03
CA ASN A 191 -20.69 -2.61 21.57
C ASN A 191 -22.03 -2.68 20.81
N LYS A 192 -22.14 -3.54 19.79
CA LYS A 192 -23.31 -3.67 18.90
C LYS A 192 -23.68 -2.37 18.16
N ASN A 193 -22.72 -1.50 17.94
CA ASN A 193 -22.88 -0.23 17.22
C ASN A 193 -22.78 -0.42 15.70
N PHE A 194 -23.61 -1.31 15.12
CA PHE A 194 -23.53 -1.65 13.71
C PHE A 194 -23.81 -0.46 12.77
N GLY A 195 -24.56 0.54 13.20
CA GLY A 195 -24.74 1.80 12.46
C GLY A 195 -23.45 2.60 12.27
N ASN A 196 -22.56 2.59 13.29
CA ASN A 196 -21.24 3.21 13.16
C ASN A 196 -20.36 2.46 12.17
N ILE A 197 -20.37 1.12 12.23
CA ILE A 197 -19.62 0.28 11.26
C ILE A 197 -20.14 0.53 9.85
N GLU A 198 -21.47 0.58 9.67
CA GLU A 198 -22.08 0.90 8.36
C GLU A 198 -21.61 2.26 7.83
N THR A 199 -21.59 3.28 8.67
CA THR A 199 -21.11 4.63 8.30
C THR A 199 -19.63 4.58 7.90
N MET A 200 -18.77 3.93 8.70
CA MET A 200 -17.34 3.79 8.40
C MET A 200 -17.11 3.12 7.03
N VAL A 201 -17.82 2.02 6.76
CA VAL A 201 -17.69 1.30 5.48
C VAL A 201 -18.19 2.16 4.32
N ARG A 202 -19.34 2.81 4.48
CA ARG A 202 -19.92 3.70 3.46
C ARG A 202 -19.01 4.87 3.14
N ASP A 203 -18.44 5.51 4.15
CA ASP A 203 -17.54 6.65 3.97
C ASP A 203 -16.27 6.23 3.24
N PHE A 204 -15.73 5.05 3.56
CA PHE A 204 -14.57 4.52 2.88
C PHE A 204 -14.90 4.10 1.43
N GLN A 205 -16.05 3.47 1.17
CA GLN A 205 -16.55 3.18 -0.19
C GLN A 205 -16.65 4.46 -1.00
N ASN A 206 -17.26 5.51 -0.43
CA ASN A 206 -17.42 6.80 -1.07
C ASN A 206 -16.07 7.45 -1.38
N ALA A 207 -15.11 7.38 -0.46
CA ALA A 207 -13.75 7.91 -0.68
C ALA A 207 -13.04 7.17 -1.82
N CYS A 208 -13.10 5.83 -1.87
CA CYS A 208 -12.55 5.05 -2.98
C CYS A 208 -13.22 5.37 -4.33
N MET A 209 -14.55 5.52 -4.33
CA MET A 209 -15.29 5.94 -5.53
C MET A 209 -14.94 7.38 -5.95
N ARG A 210 -14.69 8.27 -5.00
CA ARG A 210 -14.26 9.65 -5.28
C ARG A 210 -12.87 9.70 -5.88
N LEU A 211 -11.92 8.85 -5.44
CA LEU A 211 -10.62 8.71 -6.11
C LEU A 211 -10.82 8.34 -7.58
N ARG A 212 -11.66 7.34 -7.85
CA ARG A 212 -11.93 6.81 -9.18
C ARG A 212 -12.65 7.80 -10.10
N CYS A 213 -13.59 8.56 -9.57
CA CYS A 213 -14.42 9.50 -10.32
C CYS A 213 -13.95 10.95 -10.13
N SER A 214 -12.65 11.16 -9.89
CA SER A 214 -12.05 12.48 -9.80
C SER A 214 -11.95 13.13 -11.19
N GLU A 215 -12.17 14.44 -11.28
CA GLU A 215 -11.95 15.23 -12.51
C GLU A 215 -10.47 15.35 -12.88
N LYS A 216 -9.58 14.95 -11.98
CA LYS A 216 -8.13 14.94 -12.18
C LYS A 216 -7.56 13.55 -11.93
N PRO A 217 -6.50 13.15 -12.66
CA PRO A 217 -5.91 11.82 -12.49
C PRO A 217 -5.45 11.55 -11.07
N VAL A 218 -5.76 10.36 -10.57
CA VAL A 218 -5.27 9.84 -9.29
C VAL A 218 -4.44 8.59 -9.54
N VAL A 219 -3.19 8.59 -9.09
CA VAL A 219 -2.25 7.47 -9.25
C VAL A 219 -1.85 6.94 -7.88
N ALA A 220 -2.13 5.67 -7.60
CA ALA A 220 -1.64 4.99 -6.40
C ALA A 220 -0.24 4.42 -6.65
N ALA A 221 0.68 4.66 -5.71
CA ALA A 221 2.08 4.24 -5.80
C ALA A 221 2.45 3.32 -4.61
N PRO A 222 1.92 2.08 -4.55
CA PRO A 222 2.18 1.17 -3.46
C PRO A 222 3.60 0.61 -3.48
N ALA A 223 4.19 0.46 -2.27
CA ALA A 223 5.42 -0.26 -1.99
C ALA A 223 5.27 -1.06 -0.70
N GLY A 224 5.94 -2.20 -0.57
CA GLY A 224 5.75 -3.11 0.54
C GLY A 224 4.31 -3.64 0.58
N MET A 225 3.70 -3.72 1.75
CA MET A 225 2.34 -4.26 1.90
C MET A 225 1.26 -3.25 1.52
N ALA A 226 0.38 -3.65 0.59
CA ALA A 226 -0.87 -2.99 0.22
C ALA A 226 -2.01 -4.01 0.40
N LEU A 227 -2.50 -4.17 1.63
CA LEU A 227 -3.41 -5.24 2.01
C LEU A 227 -4.79 -4.71 2.39
N GLY A 228 -5.83 -5.50 2.13
CA GLY A 228 -7.20 -5.16 2.50
C GLY A 228 -7.59 -3.77 2.01
N GLY A 229 -8.04 -2.89 2.90
CA GLY A 229 -8.36 -1.50 2.57
C GLY A 229 -7.24 -0.75 1.81
N GLY A 230 -5.97 -1.09 2.03
CA GLY A 230 -4.85 -0.54 1.27
C GLY A 230 -4.85 -0.99 -0.19
N ALA A 231 -5.20 -2.25 -0.45
CA ALA A 231 -5.43 -2.72 -1.82
C ALA A 231 -6.66 -2.05 -2.43
N GLU A 232 -7.74 -1.85 -1.66
CA GLU A 232 -8.96 -1.18 -2.12
C GLU A 232 -8.73 0.27 -2.55
N ILE A 233 -7.88 1.03 -1.82
CA ILE A 233 -7.43 2.37 -2.23
C ILE A 233 -6.70 2.30 -3.58
N CYS A 234 -5.78 1.34 -3.76
CA CYS A 234 -5.09 1.16 -5.03
C CYS A 234 -6.05 0.82 -6.17
N LEU A 235 -7.03 -0.06 -5.91
CA LEU A 235 -8.05 -0.46 -6.89
C LEU A 235 -8.98 0.71 -7.27
N GLY A 236 -9.19 1.66 -6.36
CA GLY A 236 -9.95 2.88 -6.57
C GLY A 236 -9.21 3.98 -7.36
N ALA A 237 -7.90 3.87 -7.57
CA ALA A 237 -7.16 4.84 -8.37
C ALA A 237 -7.29 4.58 -9.89
N ASP A 238 -7.06 5.60 -10.71
CA ASP A 238 -7.07 5.47 -12.18
C ASP A 238 -5.95 4.57 -12.69
N ARG A 239 -4.77 4.71 -12.08
CA ARG A 239 -3.58 3.94 -12.38
C ARG A 239 -2.89 3.51 -11.10
N ILE A 240 -2.25 2.35 -11.19
CA ILE A 240 -1.32 1.88 -10.17
C ILE A 240 0.09 1.92 -10.74
N ARG A 241 0.98 2.59 -10.01
CA ARG A 241 2.42 2.55 -10.24
C ARG A 241 3.07 1.81 -9.08
N ALA A 242 3.17 0.49 -9.16
CA ALA A 242 3.63 -0.32 -8.04
C ALA A 242 5.15 -0.45 -8.00
N ALA A 243 5.76 -0.42 -6.83
CA ALA A 243 7.13 -0.90 -6.67
C ALA A 243 7.22 -2.38 -7.03
N ALA A 244 8.35 -2.85 -7.58
CA ALA A 244 8.52 -4.26 -7.94
C ALA A 244 8.22 -5.21 -6.78
N GLU A 245 8.61 -4.82 -5.57
CA GLU A 245 8.38 -5.56 -4.32
C GLU A 245 7.11 -5.04 -3.61
N THR A 246 5.97 -5.16 -4.27
CA THR A 246 4.67 -4.86 -3.68
C THR A 246 3.94 -6.15 -3.35
N TYR A 247 3.55 -6.29 -2.09
CA TYR A 247 2.74 -7.38 -1.58
C TYR A 247 1.28 -6.92 -1.53
N MET A 248 0.48 -7.32 -2.52
CA MET A 248 -0.90 -6.83 -2.66
C MET A 248 -1.90 -7.96 -2.52
N GLY A 249 -2.95 -7.74 -1.73
CA GLY A 249 -4.00 -8.73 -1.52
C GLY A 249 -5.20 -8.22 -0.75
N LEU A 250 -6.34 -8.88 -0.97
CA LEU A 250 -7.57 -8.70 -0.20
C LEU A 250 -7.63 -9.83 0.84
N VAL A 251 -7.35 -9.50 2.10
CA VAL A 251 -7.04 -10.48 3.16
C VAL A 251 -8.12 -10.60 4.23
N GLU A 252 -9.27 -9.97 4.04
CA GLU A 252 -10.37 -9.85 4.99
C GLU A 252 -10.92 -11.20 5.45
N VAL A 253 -10.87 -12.22 4.59
CA VAL A 253 -11.29 -13.60 4.92
C VAL A 253 -10.47 -14.17 6.10
N GLY A 254 -9.21 -13.76 6.24
CA GLY A 254 -8.36 -14.16 7.35
C GLY A 254 -8.89 -13.75 8.73
N VAL A 255 -9.74 -12.73 8.79
CA VAL A 255 -10.43 -12.27 10.00
C VAL A 255 -11.94 -12.52 9.96
N GLY A 256 -12.43 -13.35 9.03
CA GLY A 256 -13.84 -13.73 8.92
C GLY A 256 -14.74 -12.66 8.30
N LEU A 257 -14.16 -11.76 7.53
CA LEU A 257 -14.85 -10.69 6.80
C LEU A 257 -14.66 -10.86 5.28
N LEU A 258 -15.24 -9.97 4.50
CA LEU A 258 -15.02 -9.84 3.06
C LEU A 258 -14.53 -8.40 2.75
N PRO A 259 -13.87 -8.18 1.61
CA PRO A 259 -13.52 -6.82 1.17
C PRO A 259 -14.78 -5.99 0.93
N ALA A 260 -14.91 -4.86 1.60
CA ALA A 260 -16.13 -4.05 1.55
C ALA A 260 -15.90 -2.55 1.29
N GLY A 261 -14.66 -2.13 1.07
CA GLY A 261 -14.34 -0.78 0.58
C GLY A 261 -14.40 -0.65 -0.94
N GLY A 262 -14.96 -1.65 -1.62
CA GLY A 262 -15.04 -1.74 -3.08
C GLY A 262 -14.14 -2.84 -3.66
N GLY A 263 -13.41 -3.59 -2.83
CA GLY A 263 -12.47 -4.60 -3.28
C GLY A 263 -13.13 -5.76 -4.03
N THR A 264 -14.23 -6.29 -3.52
CA THR A 264 -14.99 -7.36 -4.19
C THR A 264 -15.55 -6.84 -5.51
N LYS A 265 -16.17 -5.65 -5.51
CA LYS A 265 -16.73 -4.98 -6.70
C LYS A 265 -15.64 -4.76 -7.76
N GLU A 266 -14.48 -4.22 -7.38
CA GLU A 266 -13.38 -3.98 -8.32
C GLU A 266 -12.84 -5.28 -8.93
N MET A 267 -12.67 -6.34 -8.14
CA MET A 267 -12.22 -7.63 -8.67
C MET A 267 -13.23 -8.24 -9.63
N VAL A 268 -14.54 -8.11 -9.38
CA VAL A 268 -15.60 -8.52 -10.34
C VAL A 268 -15.43 -7.75 -11.64
N ILE A 269 -15.38 -6.43 -11.58
CA ILE A 269 -15.29 -5.57 -12.76
C ILE A 269 -14.02 -5.88 -13.56
N ARG A 270 -12.86 -5.91 -12.92
CA ARG A 270 -11.54 -6.14 -13.56
C ARG A 270 -11.47 -7.48 -14.27
N HIS A 271 -12.09 -8.52 -13.73
CA HIS A 271 -12.11 -9.83 -14.36
C HIS A 271 -13.12 -9.93 -15.50
N LEU A 272 -14.21 -9.15 -15.46
CA LEU A 272 -15.20 -9.09 -16.53
C LEU A 272 -14.81 -8.10 -17.66
N GLU A 273 -13.90 -7.15 -17.43
CA GLU A 273 -13.40 -6.21 -18.45
C GLU A 273 -12.80 -6.90 -19.69
N GLY A 274 -12.37 -8.15 -19.58
CA GLY A 274 -11.86 -8.94 -20.70
C GLY A 274 -12.95 -9.48 -21.64
N ILE A 275 -14.24 -9.34 -21.29
CA ILE A 275 -15.37 -9.76 -22.12
C ILE A 275 -15.79 -8.54 -22.96
N PRO A 276 -15.64 -8.58 -24.32
CA PRO A 276 -16.04 -7.46 -25.16
C PRO A 276 -17.55 -7.17 -25.09
N ASP A 277 -17.92 -5.90 -25.20
CA ASP A 277 -19.31 -5.49 -25.26
C ASP A 277 -20.07 -6.19 -26.40
N GLY A 278 -21.29 -6.65 -26.13
CA GLY A 278 -22.12 -7.33 -27.12
C GLY A 278 -21.76 -8.81 -27.35
N VAL A 279 -20.71 -9.33 -26.72
CA VAL A 279 -20.36 -10.76 -26.78
C VAL A 279 -21.04 -11.49 -25.62
N THR A 280 -21.77 -12.56 -25.96
CA THR A 280 -22.33 -13.49 -24.97
C THR A 280 -21.22 -14.46 -24.56
N ALA A 281 -20.60 -14.26 -23.41
CA ALA A 281 -19.64 -15.18 -22.83
C ALA A 281 -20.15 -15.70 -21.48
N ASP A 282 -19.69 -16.89 -21.09
CA ASP A 282 -19.92 -17.39 -19.73
C ASP A 282 -19.03 -16.61 -18.75
N PRO A 283 -19.56 -15.84 -17.79
CA PRO A 283 -18.76 -15.08 -16.84
C PRO A 283 -18.11 -15.97 -15.76
N LEU A 284 -18.56 -17.22 -15.59
CA LEU A 284 -18.13 -18.08 -14.49
C LEU A 284 -16.60 -18.31 -14.42
N PRO A 285 -15.88 -18.59 -15.52
CA PRO A 285 -14.42 -18.77 -15.45
C PRO A 285 -13.69 -17.52 -14.96
N PHE A 286 -14.17 -16.34 -15.33
CA PHE A 286 -13.58 -15.05 -14.94
C PHE A 286 -13.86 -14.76 -13.46
N LEU A 287 -15.10 -14.93 -13.02
CA LEU A 287 -15.51 -14.74 -11.63
C LEU A 287 -14.86 -15.77 -10.69
N ARG A 288 -14.66 -17.01 -11.17
CA ARG A 288 -13.98 -18.04 -10.40
C ARG A 288 -12.56 -17.63 -10.02
N LYS A 289 -11.79 -17.04 -10.95
CA LYS A 289 -10.44 -16.55 -10.66
C LYS A 289 -10.45 -15.46 -9.60
N ALA A 290 -11.36 -14.49 -9.71
CA ALA A 290 -11.53 -13.43 -8.70
C ALA A 290 -11.95 -14.02 -7.35
N PHE A 291 -12.90 -14.96 -7.35
CA PHE A 291 -13.38 -15.64 -6.15
C PHE A 291 -12.25 -16.42 -5.43
N GLU A 292 -11.44 -17.16 -6.17
CA GLU A 292 -10.29 -17.87 -5.60
C GLU A 292 -9.24 -16.92 -5.03
N THR A 293 -9.02 -15.76 -5.66
CA THR A 293 -8.09 -14.73 -5.18
C THR A 293 -8.55 -14.15 -3.85
N ILE A 294 -9.83 -13.77 -3.73
CA ILE A 294 -10.41 -13.20 -2.51
C ILE A 294 -10.61 -14.29 -1.45
N GLY A 295 -11.29 -15.38 -1.80
CA GLY A 295 -11.69 -16.44 -0.86
C GLY A 295 -10.53 -17.18 -0.21
N MET A 296 -9.40 -17.25 -0.91
CA MET A 296 -8.17 -17.83 -0.37
C MET A 296 -7.22 -16.77 0.23
N ALA A 297 -7.66 -15.52 0.32
CA ALA A 297 -6.85 -14.38 0.78
C ALA A 297 -5.45 -14.35 0.13
N LYS A 298 -5.39 -14.54 -1.19
CA LYS A 298 -4.11 -14.58 -1.91
C LYS A 298 -3.43 -13.21 -1.85
N VAL A 299 -2.18 -13.23 -1.45
CA VAL A 299 -1.30 -12.06 -1.45
C VAL A 299 -0.23 -12.26 -2.50
N ALA A 300 -0.17 -11.33 -3.45
CA ALA A 300 0.91 -11.28 -4.42
C ALA A 300 2.23 -10.97 -3.71
N THR A 301 3.29 -11.66 -4.07
CA THR A 301 4.65 -11.46 -3.53
C THR A 301 5.49 -10.50 -4.36
N SER A 302 4.93 -9.99 -5.44
CA SER A 302 5.53 -8.99 -6.33
C SER A 302 4.46 -8.25 -7.12
N ALA A 303 4.79 -7.08 -7.64
CA ALA A 303 3.90 -6.34 -8.55
C ALA A 303 3.58 -7.13 -9.84
N LYS A 304 4.51 -8.00 -10.29
CA LYS A 304 4.26 -8.88 -11.43
C LYS A 304 3.16 -9.91 -11.11
N GLU A 305 3.26 -10.57 -9.96
CA GLU A 305 2.23 -11.52 -9.51
C GLU A 305 0.91 -10.82 -9.22
N ALA A 306 0.94 -9.58 -8.68
CA ALA A 306 -0.26 -8.77 -8.50
C ALA A 306 -1.02 -8.55 -9.82
N ARG A 307 -0.30 -8.40 -10.94
CA ARG A 307 -0.92 -8.34 -12.28
C ARG A 307 -1.53 -9.70 -12.68
N GLU A 308 -0.86 -10.79 -12.41
CA GLU A 308 -1.37 -12.15 -12.70
C GLU A 308 -2.63 -12.48 -11.89
N LEU A 309 -2.71 -11.98 -10.64
CA LEU A 309 -3.90 -12.13 -9.77
C LEU A 309 -5.04 -11.16 -10.12
N GLY A 310 -4.81 -10.18 -11.02
CA GLY A 310 -5.82 -9.22 -11.46
C GLY A 310 -5.91 -7.94 -10.63
N PHE A 311 -4.99 -7.71 -9.69
CA PHE A 311 -4.91 -6.45 -8.94
C PHE A 311 -4.36 -5.31 -9.80
N LEU A 312 -3.39 -5.56 -10.68
CA LEU A 312 -2.88 -4.60 -11.64
C LEU A 312 -3.47 -4.87 -13.03
N ARG A 313 -3.89 -3.79 -13.70
CA ARG A 313 -4.35 -3.82 -15.09
C ARG A 313 -3.16 -3.82 -16.06
N PRO A 314 -3.35 -4.18 -17.35
CA PRO A 314 -2.27 -4.21 -18.34
C PRO A 314 -1.55 -2.87 -18.52
N TRP A 315 -2.24 -1.76 -18.33
CA TRP A 315 -1.70 -0.40 -18.44
C TRP A 315 -1.06 0.14 -17.18
N ASP A 316 -1.24 -0.53 -16.02
CA ASP A 316 -0.52 -0.19 -14.80
C ASP A 316 0.99 -0.43 -14.99
N ARG A 317 1.82 0.28 -14.25
CA ARG A 317 3.27 0.24 -14.41
C ARG A 317 3.96 -0.25 -13.16
N ILE A 318 5.16 -0.80 -13.34
CA ILE A 318 6.00 -1.30 -12.25
C ILE A 318 7.30 -0.48 -12.25
N THR A 319 7.66 0.03 -11.09
CA THR A 319 8.92 0.73 -10.84
C THR A 319 9.88 -0.25 -10.15
N ILE A 320 11.02 -0.49 -10.76
CA ILE A 320 12.01 -1.44 -10.23
C ILE A 320 12.69 -0.87 -8.99
N GLN A 321 13.20 0.36 -9.09
CA GLN A 321 13.87 1.02 -7.98
C GLN A 321 12.89 1.90 -7.22
N ARG A 322 12.65 1.55 -5.96
CA ARG A 322 11.66 2.20 -5.10
C ARG A 322 11.89 3.71 -4.93
N ASP A 323 13.14 4.17 -4.91
CA ASP A 323 13.47 5.58 -4.73
C ASP A 323 12.83 6.48 -5.80
N PHE A 324 12.60 5.96 -7.02
CA PHE A 324 11.97 6.68 -8.11
C PHE A 324 10.44 6.59 -8.13
N LEU A 325 9.85 5.81 -7.24
CA LEU A 325 8.43 5.46 -7.29
C LEU A 325 7.51 6.68 -7.32
N ILE A 326 7.72 7.64 -6.41
CA ILE A 326 6.87 8.84 -6.28
C ILE A 326 7.04 9.74 -7.52
N GLN A 327 8.27 9.94 -7.99
CA GLN A 327 8.53 10.73 -9.20
C GLN A 327 7.90 10.09 -10.44
N GLU A 328 8.01 8.78 -10.59
CA GLU A 328 7.40 8.07 -11.72
C GLU A 328 5.86 8.06 -11.64
N ALA A 329 5.28 8.00 -10.44
CA ALA A 329 3.84 8.17 -10.25
C ALA A 329 3.39 9.60 -10.62
N LYS A 330 4.14 10.62 -10.21
CA LYS A 330 3.94 12.01 -10.62
C LYS A 330 4.00 12.16 -12.14
N ASN A 331 5.01 11.59 -12.78
CA ASN A 331 5.14 11.59 -14.24
C ASN A 331 3.94 10.89 -14.92
N THR A 332 3.38 9.86 -14.28
CA THR A 332 2.16 9.18 -14.76
C THR A 332 0.95 10.12 -14.73
N VAL A 333 0.75 10.86 -13.64
CA VAL A 333 -0.30 11.89 -13.52
C VAL A 333 -0.17 12.93 -14.65
N LEU A 334 1.05 13.47 -14.83
CA LEU A 334 1.32 14.49 -15.86
C LEU A 334 1.14 13.95 -17.29
N ALA A 335 1.48 12.67 -17.51
CA ALA A 335 1.26 12.02 -18.82
C ALA A 335 -0.24 11.87 -19.11
N MET A 336 -1.03 11.39 -18.12
CA MET A 336 -2.49 11.24 -18.28
C MET A 336 -3.15 12.58 -18.65
N ASN A 337 -2.75 13.68 -18.01
CA ASN A 337 -3.26 15.01 -18.36
C ASN A 337 -2.90 15.42 -19.79
N ARG A 338 -1.66 15.17 -20.23
CA ARG A 338 -1.21 15.50 -21.59
C ARG A 338 -1.91 14.66 -22.66
N GLU A 339 -2.28 13.45 -22.33
CA GLU A 339 -3.02 12.53 -23.21
C GLU A 339 -4.53 12.83 -23.28
N GLY A 340 -5.03 13.82 -22.52
CA GLY A 340 -6.45 14.19 -22.49
C GLY A 340 -7.24 13.31 -21.54
N TYR A 341 -6.87 13.34 -20.24
CA TYR A 341 -7.59 12.61 -19.20
C TYR A 341 -9.08 12.94 -19.19
N GLU A 342 -9.90 11.91 -19.20
CA GLU A 342 -11.34 12.00 -19.02
C GLU A 342 -11.74 11.31 -17.72
N MET A 343 -12.55 11.99 -16.92
CA MET A 343 -13.07 11.46 -15.66
C MET A 343 -13.88 10.18 -15.88
N PRO A 344 -13.52 9.06 -15.26
CA PRO A 344 -14.30 7.83 -15.33
C PRO A 344 -15.69 8.04 -14.71
N ARG A 345 -16.71 7.55 -15.38
CA ARG A 345 -18.07 7.53 -14.82
C ARG A 345 -18.33 6.24 -14.05
N PRO A 346 -19.13 6.28 -12.97
CA PRO A 346 -19.61 5.07 -12.34
C PRO A 346 -20.27 4.13 -13.35
N ARG A 347 -19.90 2.87 -13.32
CA ARG A 347 -20.44 1.90 -14.28
C ARG A 347 -21.86 1.50 -13.92
N THR A 348 -22.67 1.43 -14.95
CA THR A 348 -24.02 0.87 -14.90
C THR A 348 -24.11 -0.25 -15.92
N GLY A 349 -25.05 -1.16 -15.71
CA GLY A 349 -25.27 -2.23 -16.69
C GLY A 349 -24.27 -3.38 -16.62
N ILE A 350 -23.64 -3.59 -15.47
CA ILE A 350 -22.76 -4.75 -15.20
C ILE A 350 -23.64 -6.01 -15.20
N ALA A 351 -23.53 -6.82 -16.25
CA ALA A 351 -24.32 -8.05 -16.37
C ALA A 351 -23.71 -9.14 -15.47
N LEU A 352 -24.47 -9.52 -14.44
CA LEU A 352 -24.03 -10.53 -13.47
C LEU A 352 -24.85 -11.82 -13.60
N PRO A 353 -24.23 -12.96 -13.21
CA PRO A 353 -24.84 -14.26 -13.45
C PRO A 353 -25.98 -14.62 -12.47
N GLY A 354 -26.05 -13.94 -11.33
CA GLY A 354 -27.13 -14.15 -10.36
C GLY A 354 -27.16 -15.53 -9.70
N ARG A 355 -28.36 -16.02 -9.40
CA ARG A 355 -28.60 -17.24 -8.61
C ARG A 355 -27.96 -18.51 -9.14
N SER A 356 -27.86 -18.68 -10.46
CA SER A 356 -27.37 -19.94 -11.03
C SER A 356 -25.91 -20.18 -10.69
N GLU A 357 -25.10 -19.18 -10.88
CA GLU A 357 -23.64 -19.25 -10.61
C GLU A 357 -23.34 -19.14 -9.11
N PHE A 358 -24.15 -18.41 -8.33
CA PHE A 358 -24.11 -18.48 -6.88
C PHE A 358 -24.25 -19.93 -6.37
N SER A 359 -25.20 -20.71 -6.93
CA SER A 359 -25.39 -22.12 -6.56
C SER A 359 -24.16 -22.98 -6.88
N THR A 360 -23.44 -22.66 -7.97
CA THR A 360 -22.18 -23.34 -8.34
C THR A 360 -21.08 -23.07 -7.32
N PHE A 361 -20.89 -21.82 -6.92
CA PHE A 361 -19.93 -21.46 -5.86
C PHE A 361 -20.31 -22.06 -4.51
N ALA A 362 -21.60 -22.01 -4.15
CA ALA A 362 -22.11 -22.58 -2.92
C ALA A 362 -21.87 -24.09 -2.83
N TYR A 363 -22.08 -24.81 -3.95
CA TYR A 363 -21.78 -26.25 -4.03
C TYR A 363 -20.28 -26.55 -3.90
N ALA A 364 -19.44 -25.78 -4.56
CA ALA A 364 -17.98 -25.93 -4.45
C ALA A 364 -17.51 -25.71 -3.00
N LEU A 365 -18.00 -24.67 -2.33
CA LEU A 365 -17.69 -24.41 -0.91
C LEU A 365 -18.18 -25.55 0.00
N TYR A 366 -19.39 -26.04 -0.22
CA TYR A 366 -19.92 -27.21 0.50
C TYR A 366 -19.01 -28.43 0.32
N ALA A 367 -18.59 -28.74 -0.89
CA ALA A 367 -17.69 -29.85 -1.18
C ALA A 367 -16.34 -29.68 -0.46
N MET A 368 -15.76 -28.48 -0.44
CA MET A 368 -14.53 -28.17 0.29
C MET A 368 -14.70 -28.36 1.81
N ARG A 369 -15.83 -27.97 2.37
CA ARG A 369 -16.13 -28.18 3.79
C ARG A 369 -16.27 -29.67 4.12
N VAL A 370 -17.02 -30.43 3.33
CA VAL A 370 -17.19 -31.89 3.52
C VAL A 370 -15.85 -32.60 3.41
N ALA A 371 -14.97 -32.15 2.51
CA ALA A 371 -13.61 -32.68 2.37
C ALA A 371 -12.66 -32.23 3.48
N GLY A 372 -13.08 -31.38 4.42
CA GLY A 372 -12.27 -30.89 5.54
C GLY A 372 -11.22 -29.83 5.16
N HIS A 373 -11.32 -29.21 3.97
CA HIS A 373 -10.41 -28.17 3.53
C HIS A 373 -10.70 -26.80 4.14
N ILE A 374 -11.96 -26.53 4.46
CA ILE A 374 -12.43 -25.29 5.08
C ILE A 374 -13.38 -25.59 6.25
N SER A 375 -13.47 -24.66 7.20
CA SER A 375 -14.44 -24.75 8.31
C SER A 375 -15.86 -24.40 7.84
N GLU A 376 -16.85 -24.69 8.67
CA GLU A 376 -18.23 -24.26 8.41
C GLU A 376 -18.35 -22.73 8.31
N PHE A 377 -17.55 -22.02 9.13
CA PHE A 377 -17.55 -20.57 9.10
C PHE A 377 -16.84 -20.01 7.85
N ASP A 378 -15.78 -20.65 7.37
CA ASP A 378 -15.16 -20.30 6.08
C ASP A 378 -16.14 -20.50 4.91
N GLU A 379 -16.96 -21.58 4.93
CA GLU A 379 -18.04 -21.75 3.96
C GLU A 379 -19.02 -20.57 4.01
N ARG A 380 -19.42 -20.13 5.22
CA ARG A 380 -20.33 -18.99 5.39
C ARG A 380 -19.76 -17.71 4.81
N VAL A 381 -18.49 -17.38 5.13
CA VAL A 381 -17.81 -16.20 4.57
C VAL A 381 -17.69 -16.30 3.04
N GLY A 382 -17.28 -17.47 2.53
CA GLY A 382 -17.18 -17.71 1.09
C GLY A 382 -18.52 -17.55 0.36
N ARG A 383 -19.63 -18.00 0.96
CA ARG A 383 -20.98 -17.80 0.42
C ARG A 383 -21.36 -16.31 0.35
N LYS A 384 -20.97 -15.49 1.33
CA LYS A 384 -21.18 -14.04 1.30
C LYS A 384 -20.39 -13.38 0.17
N ILE A 385 -19.14 -13.79 -0.04
CA ILE A 385 -18.32 -13.31 -1.16
C ILE A 385 -18.97 -13.70 -2.49
N ALA A 386 -19.34 -14.98 -2.66
CA ALA A 386 -20.01 -15.47 -3.88
C ALA A 386 -21.31 -14.71 -4.15
N PHE A 387 -22.10 -14.42 -3.11
CA PHE A 387 -23.35 -13.68 -3.20
C PHE A 387 -23.13 -12.27 -3.79
N VAL A 388 -22.16 -11.52 -3.26
CA VAL A 388 -21.81 -10.20 -3.80
C VAL A 388 -21.31 -10.31 -5.23
N MET A 389 -20.38 -11.22 -5.51
CA MET A 389 -19.76 -11.36 -6.84
C MET A 389 -20.74 -11.77 -7.93
N THR A 390 -21.80 -12.47 -7.58
CA THR A 390 -22.84 -12.88 -8.54
C THR A 390 -23.99 -11.89 -8.64
N GLY A 391 -24.00 -10.82 -7.83
CA GLY A 391 -25.01 -9.76 -7.86
C GLY A 391 -26.21 -10.02 -6.95
N GLY A 392 -26.07 -10.93 -5.99
CA GLY A 392 -27.16 -11.24 -5.07
C GLY A 392 -28.20 -12.20 -5.63
N GLU A 393 -29.41 -12.13 -5.07
CA GLU A 393 -30.54 -13.01 -5.47
C GLU A 393 -31.27 -12.51 -6.72
N VAL A 394 -30.56 -12.25 -7.80
CA VAL A 394 -31.12 -11.77 -9.05
C VAL A 394 -31.16 -12.87 -10.14
N PRO A 395 -32.04 -12.76 -11.15
CA PRO A 395 -31.97 -13.60 -12.33
C PRO A 395 -30.68 -13.41 -13.11
N ARG A 396 -30.23 -14.44 -13.83
CA ARG A 396 -29.06 -14.36 -14.71
C ARG A 396 -29.22 -13.24 -15.74
N GLY A 397 -28.13 -12.45 -15.91
CA GLY A 397 -28.07 -11.34 -16.85
C GLY A 397 -28.72 -10.05 -16.34
N THR A 398 -29.14 -10.01 -15.06
CA THR A 398 -29.55 -8.74 -14.43
C THR A 398 -28.38 -7.75 -14.49
N LYS A 399 -28.68 -6.54 -14.96
CA LYS A 399 -27.71 -5.45 -15.05
C LYS A 399 -27.74 -4.65 -13.75
N LEU A 400 -26.62 -4.63 -13.06
CA LEU A 400 -26.41 -3.87 -11.83
C LEU A 400 -25.48 -2.70 -12.06
N SER A 401 -25.52 -1.74 -11.15
CA SER A 401 -24.56 -0.64 -11.06
C SER A 401 -23.40 -0.98 -10.10
N GLU A 402 -22.34 -0.19 -10.14
CA GLU A 402 -21.28 -0.28 -9.12
C GLU A 402 -21.84 -0.02 -7.71
N GLN A 403 -22.83 0.87 -7.58
CA GLN A 403 -23.45 1.16 -6.30
C GLN A 403 -24.21 -0.06 -5.74
N ASP A 404 -24.93 -0.80 -6.59
CA ASP A 404 -25.61 -2.03 -6.14
C ASP A 404 -24.62 -3.04 -5.58
N LEU A 405 -23.45 -3.19 -6.20
CA LEU A 405 -22.38 -4.06 -5.69
C LEU A 405 -21.78 -3.56 -4.37
N LEU A 406 -21.57 -2.25 -4.23
CA LEU A 406 -21.10 -1.66 -2.98
C LEU A 406 -22.11 -1.85 -1.84
N ASP A 407 -23.39 -1.74 -2.13
CA ASP A 407 -24.46 -1.98 -1.13
C ASP A 407 -24.47 -3.45 -0.68
N LEU A 408 -24.33 -4.39 -1.62
CA LEU A 408 -24.21 -5.82 -1.31
C LEU A 408 -22.95 -6.14 -0.48
N GLU A 409 -21.79 -5.52 -0.80
CA GLU A 409 -20.57 -5.66 0.00
C GLU A 409 -20.80 -5.19 1.44
N ARG A 410 -21.38 -3.99 1.62
CA ARG A 410 -21.63 -3.40 2.92
C ARG A 410 -22.60 -4.23 3.75
N GLU A 411 -23.70 -4.69 3.16
CA GLU A 411 -24.67 -5.57 3.83
C GLU A 411 -24.01 -6.88 4.29
N ALA A 412 -23.26 -7.53 3.40
CA ALA A 412 -22.56 -8.77 3.70
C ALA A 412 -21.51 -8.59 4.81
N PHE A 413 -20.72 -7.50 4.74
CA PHE A 413 -19.73 -7.14 5.76
C PHE A 413 -20.37 -6.95 7.14
N LEU A 414 -21.43 -6.14 7.23
CA LEU A 414 -22.17 -5.90 8.46
C LEU A 414 -22.72 -7.20 9.06
N SER A 415 -23.28 -8.07 8.22
CA SER A 415 -23.80 -9.36 8.69
C SER A 415 -22.70 -10.24 9.30
N LEU A 416 -21.48 -10.19 8.77
CA LEU A 416 -20.32 -10.91 9.29
C LEU A 416 -19.76 -10.27 10.56
N CYS A 417 -19.77 -8.96 10.70
CA CYS A 417 -19.34 -8.27 11.93
C CYS A 417 -20.16 -8.68 13.16
N GLY A 418 -21.43 -9.07 12.97
CA GLY A 418 -22.30 -9.57 14.02
C GLY A 418 -21.99 -11.00 14.47
N GLU A 419 -21.18 -11.75 13.75
CA GLU A 419 -20.86 -13.14 14.06
C GLU A 419 -19.77 -13.24 15.15
N GLU A 420 -20.03 -14.04 16.19
CA GLU A 420 -19.07 -14.27 17.28
C GLU A 420 -17.72 -14.82 16.76
N LYS A 421 -17.78 -15.66 15.74
CA LYS A 421 -16.58 -16.24 15.11
C LYS A 421 -15.73 -15.19 14.38
N THR A 422 -16.33 -14.20 13.76
CA THR A 422 -15.62 -13.05 13.17
C THR A 422 -14.92 -12.24 14.27
N GLN A 423 -15.66 -11.91 15.34
CA GLN A 423 -15.10 -11.14 16.46
C GLN A 423 -13.94 -11.87 17.12
N ALA A 424 -14.05 -13.20 17.29
CA ALA A 424 -12.95 -14.01 17.79
C ALA A 424 -11.74 -14.01 16.85
N ARG A 425 -11.94 -14.07 15.52
CA ARG A 425 -10.85 -13.98 14.53
C ARG A 425 -10.17 -12.62 14.56
N ILE A 426 -10.92 -11.53 14.63
CA ILE A 426 -10.37 -10.17 14.72
C ILE A 426 -9.56 -10.04 16.01
N GLN A 427 -10.11 -10.44 17.16
CA GLN A 427 -9.40 -10.39 18.44
C GLN A 427 -8.10 -11.19 18.41
N TYR A 428 -8.13 -12.40 17.85
CA TYR A 428 -6.94 -13.24 17.75
C TYR A 428 -5.86 -12.60 16.85
N MET A 429 -6.28 -12.01 15.71
CA MET A 429 -5.38 -11.28 14.82
C MET A 429 -4.71 -10.11 15.55
N LEU A 430 -5.47 -9.30 16.27
CA LEU A 430 -4.95 -8.17 17.05
C LEU A 430 -3.97 -8.59 18.15
N MET A 431 -4.21 -9.75 18.79
CA MET A 431 -3.36 -10.24 19.88
C MET A 431 -2.14 -11.04 19.41
N LYS A 432 -2.26 -11.79 18.33
CA LYS A 432 -1.25 -12.77 17.89
C LYS A 432 -0.61 -12.46 16.55
N GLY A 433 -1.16 -11.53 15.78
CA GLY A 433 -0.70 -11.21 14.42
C GLY A 433 -0.88 -12.37 13.41
N LYS A 434 -1.79 -13.31 13.69
CA LYS A 434 -2.02 -14.51 12.86
C LYS A 434 -3.52 -14.77 12.72
N PRO A 435 -3.97 -15.34 11.57
CA PRO A 435 -5.37 -15.71 11.40
C PRO A 435 -5.74 -16.89 12.34
N LEU A 436 -6.96 -16.80 12.88
CA LEU A 436 -7.60 -17.90 13.63
C LEU A 436 -8.50 -18.67 12.67
N ARG A 437 -8.45 -20.00 12.71
CA ARG A 437 -9.41 -20.89 12.05
C ARG A 437 -10.33 -21.51 13.13
N ASN A 438 -11.64 -21.18 13.05
CA ASN A 438 -12.65 -21.61 14.04
C ASN A 438 -13.91 -22.14 13.38
#